data_ee7ed3462d1f6a7cfaa9458417b2ad46
#
_entry.id   ee7ed3462d1f6a7cfaa9458417b2ad46
#
_cell.length_a   1.000
_cell.length_b   1.000
_cell.length_c   1.000
_cell.angle_alpha   90.00
_cell.angle_beta   90.00
_cell.angle_gamma   90.00
#
_symmetry.space_group_name_H-M   'P 1'
#
loop_
_entity.id
_entity.type
_entity.pdbx_description
1 polymer ?
#
loop_
_entity_poly.entity_id
_entity_poly.type
_entity_poly.pdbx_seq_one_letter_code
_entity_poly.pdbx_strand_id
1 'polypeptide(L)'
;MTKVYLGIDVGSVSTNVVVLDEQENILFSKYARTNGQPMESVKTCLGLVQKELPDLQVCGVGATGSGRQLIGILVGADVVKNEITAHAIASIHEIPDVRTIFEIGGQDSKIILIKDGVVVDFAMNTVCAAGTSMQLSISITLIFAPP
;
A
#
# COMPACT_ATOMS: atom_id res chain seq x y z
N MET A 1 -8.67 24.54 -4.76
CA MET A 1 -7.75 23.38 -4.80
C MET A 1 -7.74 22.70 -3.45
N THR A 2 -8.14 21.43 -3.41
CA THR A 2 -8.09 20.62 -2.21
C THR A 2 -6.68 20.07 -2.02
N LYS A 3 -6.08 20.31 -0.86
CA LYS A 3 -4.76 19.77 -0.53
C LYS A 3 -4.87 18.28 -0.25
N VAL A 4 -3.98 17.50 -0.85
CA VAL A 4 -4.03 16.04 -0.76
C VAL A 4 -2.64 15.42 -0.67
N TYR A 5 -2.63 14.18 -0.19
CA TYR A 5 -1.47 13.29 -0.16
C TYR A 5 -1.76 12.04 -0.97
N LEU A 6 -0.80 11.61 -1.76
CA LEU A 6 -0.89 10.42 -2.61
C LEU A 6 -0.09 9.27 -1.99
N GLY A 7 -0.73 8.11 -1.87
CA GLY A 7 -0.08 6.85 -1.54
C GLY A 7 -0.12 5.92 -2.75
N ILE A 8 1.04 5.37 -3.12
CA ILE A 8 1.17 4.48 -4.28
C ILE A 8 1.90 3.21 -3.84
N ASP A 9 1.19 2.09 -3.89
CA ASP A 9 1.74 0.76 -3.64
C ASP A 9 1.80 -0.02 -4.94
N VAL A 10 3.00 -0.42 -5.35
CA VAL A 10 3.21 -1.16 -6.59
C VAL A 10 3.88 -2.49 -6.33
N GLY A 11 3.07 -3.52 -6.35
CA GLY A 11 3.51 -4.90 -6.29
C GLY A 11 3.63 -5.53 -7.68
N SER A 12 4.12 -6.77 -7.71
CA SER A 12 4.22 -7.57 -8.93
C SER A 12 2.84 -7.92 -9.52
N VAL A 13 1.83 -8.09 -8.67
CA VAL A 13 0.47 -8.48 -9.06
C VAL A 13 -0.45 -7.28 -9.15
N SER A 14 -0.37 -6.36 -8.19
CA SER A 14 -1.31 -5.24 -8.06
C SER A 14 -0.62 -3.90 -7.90
N THR A 15 -1.33 -2.87 -8.34
CA THR A 15 -1.01 -1.46 -8.13
C THR A 15 -2.18 -0.82 -7.40
N ASN A 16 -1.91 -0.18 -6.28
CA ASN A 16 -2.90 0.54 -5.49
C ASN A 16 -2.54 2.02 -5.44
N VAL A 17 -3.52 2.88 -5.64
CA VAL A 17 -3.38 4.33 -5.49
C VAL A 17 -4.46 4.84 -4.57
N VAL A 18 -4.06 5.62 -3.58
CA VAL A 18 -4.96 6.24 -2.60
C VAL A 18 -4.68 7.74 -2.55
N VAL A 19 -5.73 8.54 -2.44
CA VAL A 19 -5.65 9.99 -2.21
C VAL A 19 -6.30 10.29 -0.86
N LEU A 20 -5.56 10.95 0.01
CA LEU A 20 -6.01 11.39 1.32
C LEU A 20 -6.10 12.92 1.36
N ASP A 21 -7.06 13.46 2.12
CA ASP A 21 -7.07 14.88 2.49
C ASP A 21 -6.16 15.19 3.71
N GLU A 22 -6.13 16.44 4.15
CA GLU A 22 -5.37 16.87 5.33
C GLU A 22 -5.90 16.28 6.66
N GLN A 23 -7.10 15.71 6.67
CA GLN A 23 -7.72 15.01 7.80
C GLN A 23 -7.63 13.49 7.67
N GLU A 24 -6.83 13.01 6.70
CA GLU A 24 -6.59 11.58 6.44
C GLU A 24 -7.83 10.82 5.94
N ASN A 25 -8.88 11.53 5.50
CA ASN A 25 -10.01 10.89 4.84
C ASN A 25 -9.62 10.43 3.43
N ILE A 26 -10.07 9.24 3.07
CA ILE A 26 -9.85 8.68 1.73
C ILE A 26 -10.81 9.37 0.75
N LEU A 27 -10.25 10.20 -0.15
CA LEU A 27 -11.00 10.85 -1.23
C LEU A 27 -11.07 9.98 -2.48
N PHE A 28 -10.09 9.13 -2.69
CA PHE A 28 -10.01 8.22 -3.84
C PHE A 28 -9.21 6.98 -3.46
N SER A 29 -9.65 5.84 -3.96
CA SER A 29 -8.92 4.58 -3.84
C SER A 29 -9.10 3.75 -5.10
N LYS A 30 -8.02 3.25 -5.66
CA LYS A 30 -8.04 2.41 -6.85
C LYS A 30 -7.08 1.24 -6.72
N TYR A 31 -7.63 0.06 -6.90
CA TYR A 31 -6.89 -1.17 -7.14
C TYR A 31 -6.85 -1.45 -8.65
N ALA A 32 -5.68 -1.79 -9.17
CA ALA A 32 -5.48 -2.22 -10.54
C ALA A 32 -4.51 -3.41 -10.59
N ARG A 33 -4.61 -4.26 -11.60
CA ARG A 33 -3.60 -5.29 -11.84
C ARG A 33 -2.37 -4.68 -12.49
N THR A 34 -1.19 -5.00 -11.99
CA THR A 34 0.09 -4.51 -12.55
C THR A 34 0.38 -5.14 -13.91
N ASN A 35 0.03 -6.42 -14.13
CA ASN A 35 0.22 -7.13 -15.40
C ASN A 35 1.63 -7.02 -15.98
N GLY A 36 2.67 -6.98 -15.12
CA GLY A 36 4.06 -6.79 -15.53
C GLY A 36 4.40 -5.40 -16.07
N GLN A 37 3.48 -4.44 -15.98
CA GLN A 37 3.62 -3.07 -16.50
C GLN A 37 3.38 -2.03 -15.40
N PRO A 38 4.26 -1.95 -14.38
CA PRO A 38 4.04 -1.10 -13.21
C PRO A 38 3.88 0.38 -13.56
N MET A 39 4.68 0.90 -14.49
CA MET A 39 4.62 2.31 -14.90
C MET A 39 3.27 2.66 -15.56
N GLU A 40 2.80 1.81 -16.48
CA GLU A 40 1.52 2.04 -17.17
C GLU A 40 0.33 1.88 -16.21
N SER A 41 0.42 0.94 -15.27
CA SER A 41 -0.61 0.77 -14.24
C SER A 41 -0.73 2.00 -13.34
N VAL A 42 0.39 2.54 -12.86
CA VAL A 42 0.41 3.79 -12.07
C VAL A 42 -0.11 4.96 -12.89
N LYS A 43 0.37 5.14 -14.12
CA LYS A 43 -0.06 6.22 -15.01
C LYS A 43 -1.58 6.18 -15.26
N THR A 44 -2.13 4.99 -15.48
CA THR A 44 -3.57 4.80 -15.64
C THR A 44 -4.33 5.20 -14.37
N CYS A 45 -3.87 4.75 -13.20
CA CYS A 45 -4.50 5.12 -11.93
C CYS A 45 -4.44 6.62 -11.66
N LEU A 46 -3.30 7.27 -11.90
CA LEU A 46 -3.16 8.73 -11.75
C LEU A 46 -4.04 9.50 -12.73
N GLY A 47 -4.22 8.99 -13.96
CA GLY A 47 -5.16 9.56 -14.91
C GLY A 47 -6.61 9.51 -14.42
N LEU A 48 -6.99 8.45 -13.69
CA LEU A 48 -8.31 8.36 -13.06
C LEU A 48 -8.44 9.35 -11.89
N VAL A 49 -7.40 9.50 -11.06
CA VAL A 49 -7.37 10.52 -9.99
C VAL A 49 -7.61 11.90 -10.59
N GLN A 50 -6.87 12.28 -11.63
CA GLN A 50 -7.03 13.59 -12.28
C GLN A 50 -8.43 13.80 -12.86
N LYS A 51 -9.03 12.75 -13.38
CA LYS A 51 -10.38 12.80 -13.96
C LYS A 51 -11.48 12.96 -12.91
N GLU A 52 -11.37 12.21 -11.81
CA GLU A 52 -12.39 12.18 -10.74
C GLU A 52 -12.22 13.35 -9.77
N LEU A 53 -11.00 13.80 -9.56
CA LEU A 53 -10.62 14.88 -8.65
C LEU A 53 -9.80 15.94 -9.40
N PRO A 54 -10.41 16.76 -10.26
CA PRO A 54 -9.67 17.66 -11.15
C PRO A 54 -9.01 18.84 -10.46
N ASP A 55 -9.44 19.19 -9.23
CA ASP A 55 -9.01 20.40 -8.53
C ASP A 55 -8.19 20.09 -7.26
N LEU A 56 -7.11 19.31 -7.45
CA LEU A 56 -6.22 18.91 -6.38
C LEU A 56 -4.92 19.72 -6.36
N GLN A 57 -4.43 19.92 -5.14
CA GLN A 57 -3.05 20.32 -4.84
C GLN A 57 -2.36 19.16 -4.12
N VAL A 58 -1.50 18.42 -4.81
CA VAL A 58 -0.71 17.38 -4.20
C VAL A 58 0.38 17.98 -3.31
N CYS A 59 0.33 17.69 -2.02
CA CYS A 59 1.25 18.21 -1.01
C CYS A 59 2.34 17.20 -0.62
N GLY A 60 2.13 15.91 -0.93
CA GLY A 60 3.12 14.87 -0.68
C GLY A 60 2.77 13.57 -1.37
N VAL A 61 3.79 12.80 -1.71
CA VAL A 61 3.66 11.51 -2.40
C VAL A 61 4.49 10.46 -1.68
N GLY A 62 3.85 9.35 -1.30
CA GLY A 62 4.50 8.16 -0.74
C GLY A 62 4.47 7.00 -1.72
N ALA A 63 5.56 6.24 -1.80
CA ALA A 63 5.65 5.04 -2.62
C ALA A 63 6.08 3.82 -1.79
N THR A 64 5.45 2.68 -2.04
CA THR A 64 5.74 1.39 -1.40
C THR A 64 5.57 0.23 -2.39
N GLY A 65 5.76 -0.99 -1.91
CA GLY A 65 5.70 -2.21 -2.71
C GLY A 65 7.03 -2.61 -3.34
N SER A 66 7.05 -3.72 -4.07
CA SER A 66 8.26 -4.24 -4.72
C SER A 66 8.79 -3.29 -5.81
N GLY A 67 7.91 -2.54 -6.48
CA GLY A 67 8.24 -1.55 -7.51
C GLY A 67 8.53 -0.13 -6.98
N ARG A 68 8.54 0.06 -5.66
CA ARG A 68 8.63 1.39 -5.02
C ARG A 68 9.76 2.29 -5.48
N GLN A 69 10.95 1.72 -5.75
CA GLN A 69 12.11 2.51 -6.15
C GLN A 69 11.90 3.15 -7.53
N LEU A 70 11.50 2.35 -8.50
CA LEU A 70 11.22 2.82 -9.85
C LEU A 70 10.07 3.84 -9.85
N ILE A 71 8.98 3.50 -9.18
CA ILE A 71 7.79 4.36 -9.14
C ILE A 71 8.06 5.61 -8.32
N GLY A 72 8.80 5.51 -7.21
CA GLY A 72 9.20 6.68 -6.42
C GLY A 72 9.94 7.73 -7.24
N ILE A 73 10.85 7.30 -8.12
CA ILE A 73 11.55 8.20 -9.04
C ILE A 73 10.57 8.77 -10.09
N LEU A 74 9.72 7.93 -10.66
CA LEU A 74 8.79 8.34 -11.73
C LEU A 74 7.80 9.40 -11.27
N VAL A 75 7.27 9.28 -10.05
CA VAL A 75 6.27 10.20 -9.51
C VAL A 75 6.87 11.33 -8.65
N GLY A 76 8.19 11.32 -8.44
CA GLY A 76 8.85 12.27 -7.55
C GLY A 76 8.41 12.10 -6.10
N ALA A 77 8.38 10.85 -5.59
CA ALA A 77 7.89 10.57 -4.25
C ALA A 77 8.78 11.20 -3.17
N ASP A 78 8.14 11.88 -2.21
CA ASP A 78 8.79 12.47 -1.04
C ASP A 78 9.23 11.39 -0.04
N VAL A 79 8.48 10.28 0.01
CA VAL A 79 8.73 9.17 0.91
C VAL A 79 8.67 7.84 0.17
N VAL A 80 9.73 7.03 0.29
CA VAL A 80 9.77 5.66 -0.24
C VAL A 80 10.06 4.70 0.91
N LYS A 81 9.10 3.82 1.22
CA LYS A 81 9.20 2.84 2.31
C LYS A 81 8.88 1.44 1.78
N ASN A 82 9.44 0.43 2.44
CA ASN A 82 9.04 -0.94 2.14
C ASN A 82 7.61 -1.22 2.66
N GLU A 83 7.00 -2.25 2.13
CA GLU A 83 5.61 -2.61 2.46
C GLU A 83 5.41 -3.00 3.93
N ILE A 84 6.41 -3.57 4.60
CA ILE A 84 6.32 -3.93 6.02
C ILE A 84 6.16 -2.67 6.87
N THR A 85 6.99 -1.66 6.61
CA THR A 85 6.90 -0.36 7.28
C THR A 85 5.56 0.33 6.98
N ALA A 86 5.13 0.32 5.71
CA ALA A 86 3.87 0.97 5.32
C ALA A 86 2.65 0.31 6.00
N HIS A 87 2.57 -1.03 6.00
CA HIS A 87 1.53 -1.79 6.69
C HIS A 87 1.53 -1.54 8.20
N ALA A 88 2.72 -1.53 8.82
CA ALA A 88 2.83 -1.29 10.26
C ALA A 88 2.33 0.10 10.63
N ILE A 89 2.77 1.14 9.92
CA ILE A 89 2.35 2.53 10.18
C ILE A 89 0.83 2.67 10.03
N ALA A 90 0.26 2.19 8.93
CA ALA A 90 -1.17 2.25 8.69
C ALA A 90 -1.97 1.50 9.78
N SER A 91 -1.52 0.30 10.16
CA SER A 91 -2.20 -0.50 11.17
C SER A 91 -2.12 0.12 12.57
N ILE A 92 -0.99 0.71 12.95
CA ILE A 92 -0.82 1.42 14.22
C ILE A 92 -1.70 2.67 14.25
N HIS A 93 -1.84 3.36 13.12
CA HIS A 93 -2.72 4.51 13.01
C HIS A 93 -4.18 4.15 13.26
N GLU A 94 -4.66 3.07 12.62
CA GLU A 94 -6.05 2.60 12.77
C GLU A 94 -6.31 1.94 14.13
N ILE A 95 -5.34 1.19 14.63
CA ILE A 95 -5.42 0.43 15.89
C ILE A 95 -4.13 0.65 16.68
N PRO A 96 -4.07 1.66 17.56
CA PRO A 96 -2.85 2.00 18.31
C PRO A 96 -2.26 0.87 19.14
N ASP A 97 -3.08 -0.05 19.62
CA ASP A 97 -2.66 -1.21 20.45
C ASP A 97 -2.38 -2.47 19.62
N VAL A 98 -2.28 -2.36 18.29
CA VAL A 98 -1.99 -3.50 17.44
C VAL A 98 -0.67 -4.16 17.84
N ARG A 99 -0.66 -5.51 17.89
CA ARG A 99 0.53 -6.30 18.23
C ARG A 99 0.97 -7.24 17.12
N THR A 100 0.06 -7.67 16.29
CA THR A 100 0.35 -8.60 15.21
C THR A 100 -0.49 -8.27 13.98
N ILE A 101 0.19 -8.19 12.85
CA ILE A 101 -0.44 -8.01 11.55
C ILE A 101 -0.16 -9.26 10.72
N PHE A 102 -1.22 -9.86 10.19
CA PHE A 102 -1.12 -10.87 9.14
C PHE A 102 -1.56 -10.23 7.84
N GLU A 103 -0.68 -10.21 6.87
CA GLU A 103 -1.01 -9.79 5.51
C GLU A 103 -0.88 -10.98 4.57
N ILE A 104 -1.93 -11.22 3.79
CA ILE A 104 -1.96 -12.29 2.79
C ILE A 104 -2.16 -11.64 1.44
N GLY A 105 -1.09 -11.55 0.68
CA GLY A 105 -1.06 -10.98 -0.67
C GLY A 105 -1.22 -12.04 -1.76
N GLY A 106 -1.20 -11.59 -3.01
CA GLY A 106 -1.35 -12.47 -4.17
C GLY A 106 -0.18 -13.42 -4.42
N GLN A 107 1.02 -13.13 -3.90
CA GLN A 107 2.23 -13.96 -4.08
C GLN A 107 2.96 -14.30 -2.79
N ASP A 108 2.75 -13.55 -1.75
CA ASP A 108 3.41 -13.72 -0.46
C ASP A 108 2.43 -13.55 0.69
N SER A 109 2.86 -13.96 1.85
CA SER A 109 2.21 -13.67 3.12
C SER A 109 3.24 -13.16 4.12
N LYS A 110 2.82 -12.24 4.97
CA LYS A 110 3.70 -11.60 5.95
C LYS A 110 3.06 -11.64 7.33
N ILE A 111 3.91 -11.82 8.33
CA ILE A 111 3.55 -11.60 9.73
C ILE A 111 4.44 -10.49 10.24
N ILE A 112 3.85 -9.47 10.84
CA ILE A 112 4.58 -8.34 11.41
C ILE A 112 4.23 -8.28 12.91
N LEU A 113 5.25 -8.30 13.76
CA LEU A 113 5.10 -8.19 15.20
C LEU A 113 5.43 -6.76 15.65
N ILE A 114 4.51 -6.19 16.42
CA ILE A 114 4.59 -4.82 16.91
C ILE A 114 4.61 -4.83 18.44
N LYS A 115 5.52 -4.07 19.01
CA LYS A 115 5.60 -3.83 20.44
C LYS A 115 5.83 -2.34 20.68
N ASP A 116 4.99 -1.75 21.54
CA ASP A 116 5.06 -0.33 21.89
C ASP A 116 5.11 0.61 20.67
N GLY A 117 4.28 0.31 19.64
CA GLY A 117 4.20 1.09 18.40
C GLY A 117 5.39 0.92 17.46
N VAL A 118 6.27 -0.07 17.68
CA VAL A 118 7.45 -0.32 16.85
C VAL A 118 7.44 -1.75 16.31
N VAL A 119 7.81 -1.93 15.05
CA VAL A 119 8.05 -3.26 14.48
C VAL A 119 9.28 -3.87 15.16
N VAL A 120 9.09 -4.99 15.85
CA VAL A 120 10.18 -5.71 16.55
C VAL A 120 10.65 -6.92 15.79
N ASP A 121 9.80 -7.51 14.95
CA ASP A 121 10.14 -8.66 14.12
C ASP A 121 9.15 -8.80 12.96
N PHE A 122 9.55 -9.49 11.91
CA PHE A 122 8.65 -9.88 10.82
C PHE A 122 9.14 -11.16 10.16
N ALA A 123 8.18 -11.93 9.63
CA ALA A 123 8.45 -13.06 8.76
C ALA A 123 7.68 -12.92 7.46
N MET A 124 8.30 -13.33 6.37
CA MET A 124 7.70 -13.33 5.04
C MET A 124 7.86 -14.70 4.41
N ASN A 125 6.77 -15.26 3.91
CA ASN A 125 6.83 -16.45 3.08
C ASN A 125 6.90 -16.01 1.61
N THR A 126 8.09 -16.19 1.03
CA THR A 126 8.36 -15.89 -0.39
C THR A 126 8.16 -17.10 -1.29
N VAL A 127 7.92 -18.29 -0.71
CA VAL A 127 7.55 -19.44 -1.49
C VAL A 127 6.09 -19.27 -1.89
N CYS A 128 5.88 -18.99 -3.16
CA CYS A 128 4.57 -19.01 -3.77
C CYS A 128 3.78 -20.19 -3.22
N ALA A 129 2.62 -19.94 -2.65
CA ALA A 129 1.66 -21.00 -2.34
C ALA A 129 1.11 -21.57 -3.67
N ALA A 130 2.01 -22.04 -4.51
CA ALA A 130 1.79 -22.59 -5.86
C ALA A 130 0.99 -23.91 -5.84
N GLY A 131 0.21 -24.13 -4.82
CA GLY A 131 -0.72 -25.25 -4.73
C GLY A 131 -2.18 -24.84 -4.71
N THR A 132 -2.50 -23.59 -4.49
CA THR A 132 -3.88 -23.07 -4.57
C THR A 132 -4.03 -22.20 -5.79
N SER A 133 -4.54 -22.80 -6.86
CA SER A 133 -4.95 -22.13 -8.09
C SER A 133 -6.18 -21.20 -7.92
N MET A 134 -6.40 -20.70 -6.73
CA MET A 134 -7.35 -19.62 -6.50
C MET A 134 -6.63 -18.29 -6.67
N GLN A 135 -6.85 -17.67 -7.80
CA GLN A 135 -6.61 -16.25 -8.06
C GLN A 135 -7.50 -15.41 -7.13
N LEU A 136 -7.26 -15.47 -5.84
CA LEU A 136 -7.77 -14.46 -4.93
C LEU A 136 -6.90 -13.22 -5.09
N SER A 137 -7.36 -12.31 -5.93
CA SER A 137 -6.80 -10.95 -6.10
C SER A 137 -7.13 -10.07 -4.90
N ILE A 138 -7.22 -10.62 -3.70
CA ILE A 138 -7.60 -9.93 -2.49
C ILE A 138 -6.42 -10.01 -1.54
N SER A 139 -5.83 -8.88 -1.22
CA SER A 139 -4.97 -8.77 -0.04
C SER A 139 -5.87 -8.70 1.19
N ILE A 140 -5.66 -9.62 2.12
CA ILE A 140 -6.36 -9.64 3.41
C ILE A 140 -5.35 -9.27 4.47
N THR A 141 -5.59 -8.18 5.17
CA THR A 141 -4.81 -7.80 6.35
C THR A 141 -5.65 -8.09 7.59
N LEU A 142 -5.17 -9.00 8.42
CA LEU A 142 -5.74 -9.30 9.73
C LEU A 142 -4.88 -8.63 10.80
N ILE A 143 -5.53 -7.85 11.65
CA ILE A 143 -4.88 -7.09 12.71
C ILE A 143 -5.35 -7.64 14.05
N PHE A 144 -4.39 -8.01 14.89
CA PHE A 144 -4.66 -8.50 16.24
C PHE A 144 -4.19 -7.49 17.26
N ALA A 145 -5.14 -6.99 18.07
CA ALA A 145 -4.90 -6.23 19.27
C ALA A 145 -5.12 -7.14 20.51
N PRO A 146 -4.56 -6.80 21.67
CA PRO A 146 -4.89 -7.51 22.90
C PRO A 146 -6.37 -7.33 23.25
N PRO A 147 -6.97 -8.31 23.98
CA PRO A 147 -8.35 -8.21 24.46
C PRO A 147 -8.53 -7.06 25.46
#